data_25612cdbcef2983ae0a286ae8885d36f
#
_entry.id   25612cdbcef2983ae0a286ae8885d36f
#
_cell.length_a   1.000
_cell.length_b   1.000
_cell.length_c   1.000
_cell.angle_alpha   90.00
_cell.angle_beta   90.00
_cell.angle_gamma   90.00
#
_symmetry.space_group_name_H-M   'P 1'
#
loop_
_entity.id
_entity.type
_entity.pdbx_description
1 polymer ?
#
loop_
_entity_poly.entity_id
_entity_poly.type
_entity_poly.pdbx_seq_one_letter_code
_entity_poly.pdbx_strand_id
1 'polypeptide(L)'
;MKKLIYSIVVILVLACGNSHQEPRSIDVFTDEETPLEEEERIVSTRILKELKNASKVAYALPSPVEMADILHKTKAVYDVEILNNPNAISNYVTDYTRALNLGVYFADLSFTSMFDYPQEAMKFMGSAQAMSDELNIQGVFTEEVMMRLEENMSNKDSLIDIVSSTYVDTDLYLQDNERPIIAKAILAGAWLEGLYIAVNLETDSNQSSLIWEKIGEQKSALSNLVKMLEDCNDTQFDYLVAELNKLVNIFDEVKLNYQTTIKKSQKNKLVETLKVDISQELFKQIQAKTTDIRNDIID
;
A
#
# COMPACT_ATOMS: atom_id res chain seq x y z
N MET A 1 34.92 16.34 46.26
CA MET A 1 35.63 15.58 47.34
C MET A 1 34.80 14.34 47.63
N LYS A 2 35.36 13.24 47.49
CA LYS A 2 35.32 11.87 48.00
C LYS A 2 35.33 10.84 46.84
N LYS A 3 36.55 10.37 46.63
CA LYS A 3 36.88 9.13 45.93
C LYS A 3 36.51 7.96 46.84
N LEU A 4 35.99 6.87 46.31
CA LEU A 4 36.07 5.56 46.95
C LEU A 4 36.48 4.52 45.90
N ILE A 5 37.64 3.94 46.20
CA ILE A 5 38.33 2.84 45.52
C ILE A 5 37.89 1.56 46.26
N TYR A 6 37.54 0.50 45.55
CA TYR A 6 37.55 -0.89 46.03
C TYR A 6 38.03 -1.76 44.90
N SER A 7 39.18 -2.18 44.90
CA SER A 7 39.93 -3.33 45.44
C SER A 7 39.51 -4.68 44.86
N ILE A 8 40.46 -5.16 44.05
CA ILE A 8 40.56 -6.47 43.42
C ILE A 8 40.76 -7.55 44.50
N VAL A 9 40.06 -8.67 44.37
CA VAL A 9 40.46 -9.95 45.00
C VAL A 9 40.51 -11.01 43.91
N VAL A 10 41.73 -11.40 43.59
CA VAL A 10 42.07 -12.59 42.77
C VAL A 10 42.08 -13.79 43.71
N ILE A 11 41.32 -14.82 43.40
CA ILE A 11 41.47 -16.14 43.97
C ILE A 11 41.77 -17.12 42.83
N LEU A 12 43.03 -17.54 42.79
CA LEU A 12 43.50 -18.69 42.00
C LEU A 12 43.17 -19.96 42.79
N VAL A 13 42.46 -20.88 42.18
CA VAL A 13 42.43 -22.28 42.61
C VAL A 13 42.78 -23.16 41.42
N LEU A 14 43.98 -23.76 41.53
CA LEU A 14 44.41 -24.87 40.70
C LEU A 14 43.82 -26.16 41.24
N ALA A 15 43.16 -26.93 40.39
CA ALA A 15 43.05 -28.38 40.53
C ALA A 15 42.91 -29.04 39.19
N CYS A 16 43.78 -30.00 38.96
CA CYS A 16 43.91 -30.90 37.83
C CYS A 16 42.74 -31.89 37.78
N GLY A 17 42.40 -32.27 36.55
CA GLY A 17 42.07 -33.68 36.27
C GLY A 17 40.83 -33.98 35.45
N ASN A 18 41.09 -34.47 34.31
CA ASN A 18 40.38 -35.50 33.55
C ASN A 18 39.41 -35.12 32.41
N SER A 19 39.82 -35.61 31.30
CA SER A 19 39.19 -35.65 29.97
C SER A 19 37.79 -36.27 29.94
N HIS A 20 36.79 -35.51 29.52
CA HIS A 20 35.70 -36.01 28.71
C HIS A 20 35.32 -34.93 27.68
N GLN A 21 35.47 -35.29 26.39
CA GLN A 21 34.96 -34.45 25.28
C GLN A 21 33.43 -34.51 25.28
N GLU A 22 32.82 -33.38 25.53
CA GLU A 22 31.44 -33.12 25.15
C GLU A 22 31.38 -32.36 23.83
N PRO A 23 30.32 -32.53 23.02
CA PRO A 23 30.24 -31.93 21.67
C PRO A 23 30.03 -30.42 21.81
N ARG A 24 30.78 -29.68 20.99
CA ARG A 24 30.64 -28.22 20.85
C ARG A 24 29.22 -27.87 20.46
N SER A 25 28.50 -27.20 21.34
CA SER A 25 27.31 -26.43 21.00
C SER A 25 27.72 -25.32 20.07
N ILE A 26 27.09 -25.28 18.90
CA ILE A 26 27.14 -24.14 18.00
C ILE A 26 26.33 -23.04 18.68
N ASP A 27 27.03 -22.00 19.14
CA ASP A 27 26.36 -20.76 19.55
C ASP A 27 25.65 -20.20 18.32
N VAL A 28 24.33 -20.35 18.33
CA VAL A 28 23.45 -19.59 17.42
C VAL A 28 23.55 -18.14 17.89
N PHE A 29 24.23 -17.32 17.11
CA PHE A 29 24.13 -15.87 17.25
C PHE A 29 22.66 -15.51 17.06
N THR A 30 21.95 -15.28 18.15
CA THR A 30 20.70 -14.52 18.12
C THR A 30 21.13 -13.09 17.90
N ASP A 31 20.81 -12.55 16.73
CA ASP A 31 20.86 -11.12 16.49
C ASP A 31 19.93 -10.47 17.53
N GLU A 32 20.49 -9.93 18.60
CA GLU A 32 19.75 -9.06 19.50
C GLU A 32 19.52 -7.74 18.75
N GLU A 33 18.29 -7.59 18.23
CA GLU A 33 17.82 -6.31 17.70
C GLU A 33 18.08 -5.20 18.72
N THR A 34 18.61 -4.09 18.27
CA THR A 34 18.88 -2.97 19.17
C THR A 34 17.54 -2.39 19.67
N PRO A 35 17.47 -1.90 20.92
CA PRO A 35 16.22 -1.33 21.47
C PRO A 35 15.61 -0.19 20.63
N LEU A 36 16.44 0.48 19.82
CA LEU A 36 15.99 1.56 18.91
C LEU A 36 15.25 1.00 17.68
N GLU A 37 15.71 -0.12 17.11
CA GLU A 37 15.06 -0.78 15.97
C GLU A 37 13.71 -1.40 16.37
N GLU A 38 13.60 -1.89 17.59
CA GLU A 38 12.36 -2.42 18.15
C GLU A 38 11.34 -1.30 18.46
N GLU A 39 11.78 -0.14 18.97
CA GLU A 39 10.92 1.03 19.17
C GLU A 39 10.44 1.62 17.85
N GLU A 40 11.30 1.78 16.84
CA GLU A 40 10.90 2.27 15.50
C GLU A 40 9.91 1.32 14.82
N ARG A 41 10.11 0.01 14.92
CA ARG A 41 9.19 -1.00 14.38
C ARG A 41 7.85 -1.01 15.11
N ILE A 42 7.83 -0.81 16.43
CA ILE A 42 6.61 -0.71 17.23
C ILE A 42 5.85 0.58 16.88
N VAL A 43 6.56 1.69 16.69
CA VAL A 43 5.95 2.99 16.32
C VAL A 43 5.35 2.92 14.91
N SER A 44 6.08 2.39 13.94
CA SER A 44 5.56 2.24 12.57
C SER A 44 4.37 1.27 12.50
N THR A 45 4.43 0.14 13.20
CA THR A 45 3.32 -0.83 13.29
C THR A 45 2.10 -0.23 14.00
N ARG A 46 2.31 0.61 15.00
CA ARG A 46 1.24 1.28 15.74
C ARG A 46 0.58 2.39 14.91
N ILE A 47 1.38 3.20 14.22
CA ILE A 47 0.90 4.23 13.29
C ILE A 47 0.11 3.58 12.15
N LEU A 48 0.62 2.55 11.50
CA LEU A 48 -0.07 1.79 10.46
C LEU A 48 -1.39 1.18 10.97
N LYS A 49 -1.43 0.72 12.22
CA LYS A 49 -2.63 0.17 12.84
C LYS A 49 -3.65 1.25 13.19
N GLU A 50 -3.23 2.41 13.66
CA GLU A 50 -4.10 3.54 13.98
C GLU A 50 -4.68 4.16 12.71
N LEU A 51 -3.88 4.30 11.64
CA LEU A 51 -4.31 4.77 10.33
C LEU A 51 -5.20 3.76 9.61
N LYS A 52 -4.88 2.47 9.68
CA LYS A 52 -5.75 1.39 9.23
C LYS A 52 -7.11 1.40 9.95
N ASN A 53 -7.15 1.85 11.19
CA ASN A 53 -8.40 2.01 11.93
C ASN A 53 -9.12 3.32 11.57
N ALA A 54 -8.41 4.43 11.35
CA ALA A 54 -9.00 5.72 11.00
C ALA A 54 -9.59 5.71 9.57
N SER A 55 -8.86 5.19 8.58
CA SER A 55 -9.35 5.05 7.21
C SER A 55 -10.43 3.97 7.05
N LYS A 56 -10.34 2.85 7.80
CA LYS A 56 -11.37 1.80 7.82
C LYS A 56 -12.68 2.25 8.44
N VAL A 57 -12.64 3.18 9.38
CA VAL A 57 -13.86 3.68 10.04
C VAL A 57 -14.60 4.68 9.16
N ALA A 58 -13.91 5.44 8.30
CA ALA A 58 -14.56 6.44 7.47
C ALA A 58 -15.19 5.85 6.19
N TYR A 59 -14.41 5.14 5.35
CA TYR A 59 -14.89 4.75 4.02
C TYR A 59 -14.48 3.34 3.56
N ALA A 60 -13.69 2.59 4.33
CA ALA A 60 -13.23 1.21 4.04
C ALA A 60 -12.58 1.04 2.64
N LEU A 61 -11.77 2.01 2.23
CA LEU A 61 -11.01 1.96 0.98
C LEU A 61 -9.63 1.32 1.24
N PRO A 62 -9.16 0.40 0.39
CA PRO A 62 -7.80 -0.11 0.49
C PRO A 62 -6.79 0.99 0.14
N SER A 63 -5.65 1.00 0.83
CA SER A 63 -4.51 1.85 0.46
C SER A 63 -3.84 1.35 -0.83
N PRO A 64 -3.03 2.19 -1.51
CA PRO A 64 -2.27 1.76 -2.69
C PRO A 64 -1.42 0.51 -2.45
N VAL A 65 -0.76 0.42 -1.30
CA VAL A 65 0.05 -0.75 -0.91
C VAL A 65 -0.82 -1.99 -0.66
N GLU A 66 -1.99 -1.84 -0.03
CA GLU A 66 -2.93 -2.97 0.15
C GLU A 66 -3.46 -3.48 -1.19
N MET A 67 -3.73 -2.60 -2.16
CA MET A 67 -4.12 -3.00 -3.51
C MET A 67 -2.98 -3.74 -4.23
N ALA A 68 -1.76 -3.22 -4.18
CA ALA A 68 -0.59 -3.87 -4.77
C ALA A 68 -0.33 -5.26 -4.15
N ASP A 69 -0.48 -5.42 -2.83
CA ASP A 69 -0.35 -6.71 -2.13
C ASP A 69 -1.44 -7.71 -2.56
N ILE A 70 -2.67 -7.24 -2.72
CA ILE A 70 -3.77 -8.08 -3.26
C ILE A 70 -3.39 -8.61 -4.65
N LEU A 71 -2.91 -7.74 -5.54
CA LEU A 71 -2.53 -8.12 -6.90
C LEU A 71 -1.32 -9.05 -6.93
N HIS A 72 -0.29 -8.78 -6.13
CA HIS A 72 0.88 -9.66 -6.02
C HIS A 72 0.52 -11.08 -5.57
N LYS A 73 -0.44 -11.22 -4.63
CA LYS A 73 -0.93 -12.53 -4.17
C LYS A 73 -1.69 -13.32 -5.23
N THR A 74 -2.20 -12.66 -6.28
CA THR A 74 -2.83 -13.34 -7.42
C THR A 74 -1.81 -13.95 -8.39
N LYS A 75 -0.49 -13.71 -8.17
CA LYS A 75 0.59 -14.10 -9.08
C LYS A 75 0.42 -13.52 -10.50
N ALA A 76 -0.14 -12.33 -10.58
CA ALA A 76 -0.22 -11.58 -11.83
C ALA A 76 1.19 -11.30 -12.38
N VAL A 77 1.29 -11.17 -13.69
CA VAL A 77 2.55 -10.82 -14.34
C VAL A 77 2.73 -9.31 -14.28
N TYR A 78 3.92 -8.87 -13.87
CA TYR A 78 4.26 -7.45 -13.90
C TYR A 78 4.33 -6.95 -15.35
N ASP A 79 3.67 -5.81 -15.59
CA ASP A 79 3.72 -5.12 -16.86
C ASP A 79 3.86 -3.61 -16.61
N VAL A 80 4.98 -3.03 -17.04
CA VAL A 80 5.26 -1.59 -16.89
C VAL A 80 4.45 -0.74 -17.87
N GLU A 81 4.03 -1.31 -19.01
CA GLU A 81 3.34 -0.58 -20.08
C GLU A 81 1.91 -0.13 -19.69
N ILE A 82 1.34 -0.78 -18.65
CA ILE A 82 0.03 -0.36 -18.13
C ILE A 82 0.13 0.81 -17.15
N LEU A 83 1.31 1.11 -16.62
CA LEU A 83 1.51 2.17 -15.63
C LEU A 83 1.51 3.56 -16.26
N ASN A 84 1.30 4.59 -15.45
CA ASN A 84 1.35 5.96 -15.94
C ASN A 84 2.78 6.36 -16.35
N ASN A 85 2.89 7.35 -17.24
CA ASN A 85 4.20 7.87 -17.63
C ASN A 85 4.78 8.72 -16.48
N PRO A 86 5.92 8.34 -15.88
CA PRO A 86 6.53 9.09 -14.79
C PRO A 86 6.99 10.50 -15.20
N ASN A 87 7.06 10.81 -16.51
CA ASN A 87 7.47 12.12 -17.01
C ASN A 87 6.28 13.02 -17.38
N ALA A 88 5.03 12.60 -17.14
CA ALA A 88 3.83 13.36 -17.51
C ALA A 88 3.47 14.50 -16.53
N ILE A 89 4.29 14.77 -15.51
CA ILE A 89 4.01 15.74 -14.41
C ILE A 89 3.56 17.10 -14.94
N SER A 90 4.19 17.59 -16.02
CA SER A 90 3.88 18.89 -16.61
C SER A 90 2.48 18.99 -17.26
N ASN A 91 1.80 17.88 -17.49
CA ASN A 91 0.44 17.85 -18.03
C ASN A 91 -0.59 18.27 -16.97
N TYR A 92 -0.28 18.12 -15.71
CA TYR A 92 -1.21 18.34 -14.60
C TYR A 92 -1.06 19.77 -14.06
N VAL A 93 -1.96 20.67 -14.44
CA VAL A 93 -1.80 22.10 -14.20
C VAL A 93 -2.60 22.66 -13.03
N THR A 94 -3.64 21.96 -12.57
CA THR A 94 -4.46 22.37 -11.42
C THR A 94 -4.14 21.54 -10.18
N ASP A 95 -4.37 22.09 -8.98
CA ASP A 95 -4.18 21.33 -7.75
C ASP A 95 -5.03 20.07 -7.71
N TYR A 96 -6.22 20.11 -8.30
CA TYR A 96 -7.12 18.94 -8.41
C TYR A 96 -6.52 17.84 -9.30
N THR A 97 -6.07 18.20 -10.53
CA THR A 97 -5.46 17.20 -11.44
C THR A 97 -4.12 16.68 -10.89
N ARG A 98 -3.33 17.53 -10.25
CA ARG A 98 -2.11 17.13 -9.54
C ARG A 98 -2.40 16.16 -8.41
N ALA A 99 -3.43 16.41 -7.62
CA ALA A 99 -3.80 15.55 -6.50
C ALA A 99 -4.28 14.18 -6.97
N LEU A 100 -5.14 14.11 -7.98
CA LEU A 100 -5.55 12.84 -8.60
C LEU A 100 -4.34 12.05 -9.09
N ASN A 101 -3.43 12.72 -9.82
CA ASN A 101 -2.26 12.06 -10.39
C ASN A 101 -1.15 11.74 -9.36
N LEU A 102 -1.05 12.47 -8.25
CA LEU A 102 -0.23 12.04 -7.12
C LEU A 102 -0.74 10.70 -6.57
N GLY A 103 -2.06 10.52 -6.49
CA GLY A 103 -2.67 9.25 -6.13
C GLY A 103 -2.32 8.13 -7.12
N VAL A 104 -2.41 8.40 -8.43
CA VAL A 104 -1.99 7.48 -9.50
C VAL A 104 -0.52 7.06 -9.29
N TYR A 105 0.39 8.02 -9.11
CA TYR A 105 1.81 7.72 -8.89
C TYR A 105 2.08 6.94 -7.59
N PHE A 106 1.28 7.12 -6.54
CA PHE A 106 1.36 6.28 -5.34
C PHE A 106 0.94 4.83 -5.61
N ALA A 107 -0.06 4.61 -6.46
CA ALA A 107 -0.46 3.27 -6.85
C ALA A 107 0.62 2.58 -7.71
N ASP A 108 1.16 3.27 -8.71
CA ASP A 108 2.25 2.79 -9.56
C ASP A 108 3.52 2.48 -8.74
N LEU A 109 3.88 3.38 -7.82
CA LEU A 109 5.00 3.20 -6.90
C LEU A 109 4.80 1.97 -6.00
N SER A 110 3.60 1.79 -5.46
CA SER A 110 3.27 0.64 -4.62
C SER A 110 3.32 -0.66 -5.42
N PHE A 111 2.81 -0.65 -6.64
CA PHE A 111 2.82 -1.80 -7.54
C PHE A 111 4.25 -2.19 -7.93
N THR A 112 5.06 -1.25 -8.38
CA THR A 112 6.46 -1.50 -8.75
C THR A 112 7.30 -2.01 -7.59
N SER A 113 7.10 -1.45 -6.39
CA SER A 113 7.76 -1.90 -5.16
C SER A 113 7.34 -3.32 -4.76
N MET A 114 6.04 -3.61 -4.82
CA MET A 114 5.49 -4.92 -4.46
C MET A 114 5.94 -6.03 -5.41
N PHE A 115 6.13 -5.72 -6.68
CA PHE A 115 6.60 -6.67 -7.70
C PHE A 115 8.13 -6.74 -7.83
N ASP A 116 8.88 -6.06 -6.96
CA ASP A 116 10.35 -6.07 -6.90
C ASP A 116 11.02 -5.44 -8.14
N TYR A 117 10.48 -4.26 -8.56
CA TYR A 117 11.05 -3.44 -9.62
C TYR A 117 11.58 -2.10 -9.06
N PRO A 118 12.68 -2.11 -8.30
CA PRO A 118 13.15 -0.93 -7.55
C PRO A 118 13.55 0.24 -8.45
N GLN A 119 14.04 -0.01 -9.65
CA GLN A 119 14.41 1.04 -10.61
C GLN A 119 13.18 1.82 -11.10
N GLU A 120 12.07 1.12 -11.34
CA GLU A 120 10.80 1.76 -11.70
C GLU A 120 10.19 2.46 -10.48
N ALA A 121 10.27 1.84 -9.30
CA ALA A 121 9.84 2.46 -8.05
C ALA A 121 10.52 3.82 -7.81
N MET A 122 11.84 3.93 -8.07
CA MET A 122 12.56 5.20 -7.98
C MET A 122 12.02 6.27 -8.93
N LYS A 123 11.62 5.92 -10.15
CA LYS A 123 11.03 6.89 -11.10
C LYS A 123 9.70 7.41 -10.57
N PHE A 124 8.81 6.53 -10.12
CA PHE A 124 7.50 6.91 -9.57
C PHE A 124 7.63 7.66 -8.25
N MET A 125 8.61 7.34 -7.39
CA MET A 125 8.90 8.15 -6.20
C MET A 125 9.32 9.57 -6.58
N GLY A 126 10.19 9.73 -7.57
CA GLY A 126 10.58 11.05 -8.09
C GLY A 126 9.39 11.82 -8.66
N SER A 127 8.46 11.14 -9.35
CA SER A 127 7.23 11.76 -9.87
C SER A 127 6.30 12.19 -8.73
N ALA A 128 6.12 11.34 -7.71
CA ALA A 128 5.32 11.64 -6.54
C ALA A 128 5.90 12.83 -5.75
N GLN A 129 7.23 12.88 -5.58
CA GLN A 129 7.93 14.02 -4.97
C GLN A 129 7.67 15.31 -5.74
N ALA A 130 7.93 15.33 -7.05
CA ALA A 130 7.72 16.52 -7.87
C ALA A 130 6.27 17.00 -7.84
N MET A 131 5.30 16.07 -7.83
CA MET A 131 3.89 16.40 -7.72
C MET A 131 3.53 16.97 -6.34
N SER A 132 4.13 16.44 -5.27
CA SER A 132 3.97 16.96 -3.90
C SER A 132 4.53 18.37 -3.77
N ASP A 133 5.68 18.66 -4.39
CA ASP A 133 6.28 19.99 -4.42
C ASP A 133 5.35 21.01 -5.11
N GLU A 134 4.76 20.65 -6.25
CA GLU A 134 3.78 21.47 -6.96
C GLU A 134 2.49 21.70 -6.14
N LEU A 135 2.11 20.74 -5.30
CA LEU A 135 0.98 20.86 -4.38
C LEU A 135 1.34 21.56 -3.06
N ASN A 136 2.61 21.98 -2.88
CA ASN A 136 3.12 22.55 -1.63
C ASN A 136 2.90 21.61 -0.42
N ILE A 137 3.09 20.32 -0.61
CA ILE A 137 3.10 19.32 0.46
C ILE A 137 4.54 19.21 0.96
N GLN A 138 4.83 19.85 2.09
CA GLN A 138 6.20 19.97 2.60
C GLN A 138 6.52 18.91 3.65
N GLY A 139 7.78 18.50 3.73
CA GLY A 139 8.28 17.64 4.81
C GLY A 139 7.95 16.17 4.70
N VAL A 140 7.27 15.74 3.62
CA VAL A 140 6.96 14.33 3.36
C VAL A 140 8.05 13.68 2.49
N PHE A 141 8.34 14.28 1.34
CA PHE A 141 9.37 13.79 0.41
C PHE A 141 10.71 14.49 0.69
N THR A 142 11.29 14.21 1.86
CA THR A 142 12.57 14.79 2.26
C THR A 142 13.75 14.11 1.57
N GLU A 143 14.92 14.77 1.54
CA GLU A 143 16.15 14.15 1.06
C GLU A 143 16.47 12.86 1.84
N GLU A 144 16.13 12.80 3.12
CA GLU A 144 16.30 11.60 3.95
C GLU A 144 15.42 10.44 3.46
N VAL A 145 14.14 10.70 3.13
CA VAL A 145 13.24 9.68 2.57
C VAL A 145 13.78 9.16 1.23
N MET A 146 14.27 10.06 0.36
CA MET A 146 14.86 9.69 -0.92
C MET A 146 16.13 8.86 -0.73
N MET A 147 17.03 9.23 0.18
CA MET A 147 18.22 8.46 0.54
C MET A 147 17.86 7.07 1.07
N ARG A 148 16.90 6.99 2.00
CA ARG A 148 16.43 5.69 2.53
C ARG A 148 15.89 4.79 1.43
N LEU A 149 15.18 5.33 0.45
CA LEU A 149 14.69 4.56 -0.69
C LEU A 149 15.87 4.02 -1.52
N GLU A 150 16.86 4.86 -1.86
CA GLU A 150 18.06 4.47 -2.61
C GLU A 150 18.88 3.39 -1.89
N GLU A 151 19.11 3.55 -0.60
CA GLU A 151 19.87 2.60 0.22
C GLU A 151 19.16 1.24 0.37
N ASN A 152 17.83 1.23 0.28
CA ASN A 152 17.02 0.02 0.45
C ASN A 152 16.51 -0.59 -0.86
N MET A 153 17.01 -0.18 -2.03
CA MET A 153 16.57 -0.67 -3.34
C MET A 153 16.61 -2.20 -3.51
N SER A 154 17.50 -2.88 -2.77
CA SER A 154 17.60 -4.35 -2.79
C SER A 154 16.77 -5.05 -1.71
N ASN A 155 16.03 -4.29 -0.91
CA ASN A 155 15.19 -4.80 0.17
C ASN A 155 13.71 -4.45 -0.08
N LYS A 156 12.97 -5.38 -0.65
CA LYS A 156 11.56 -5.21 -0.99
C LYS A 156 10.71 -4.77 0.20
N ASP A 157 10.90 -5.38 1.37
CA ASP A 157 10.08 -5.09 2.55
C ASP A 157 10.32 -3.66 3.03
N SER A 158 11.59 -3.22 3.04
CA SER A 158 11.94 -1.83 3.35
C SER A 158 11.38 -0.83 2.34
N LEU A 159 11.38 -1.16 1.04
CA LEU A 159 10.76 -0.31 0.02
C LEU A 159 9.26 -0.13 0.26
N ILE A 160 8.57 -1.23 0.55
CA ILE A 160 7.14 -1.22 0.85
C ILE A 160 6.85 -0.37 2.09
N ASP A 161 7.66 -0.48 3.14
CA ASP A 161 7.50 0.31 4.36
C ASP A 161 7.73 1.81 4.10
N ILE A 162 8.75 2.17 3.31
CA ILE A 162 9.02 3.56 2.94
C ILE A 162 7.85 4.14 2.13
N VAL A 163 7.37 3.42 1.12
CA VAL A 163 6.24 3.84 0.28
C VAL A 163 4.97 4.00 1.12
N SER A 164 4.69 3.04 1.99
CA SER A 164 3.52 3.06 2.88
C SER A 164 3.57 4.25 3.85
N SER A 165 4.71 4.48 4.49
CA SER A 165 4.87 5.62 5.42
C SER A 165 4.75 6.96 4.68
N THR A 166 5.35 7.10 3.50
CA THR A 166 5.28 8.32 2.70
C THR A 166 3.83 8.66 2.30
N TYR A 167 3.04 7.65 1.91
CA TYR A 167 1.62 7.84 1.62
C TYR A 167 0.83 8.33 2.85
N VAL A 168 1.09 7.70 3.98
CA VAL A 168 0.47 8.04 5.27
C VAL A 168 0.85 9.45 5.71
N ASP A 169 2.13 9.81 5.63
CA ASP A 169 2.63 11.13 6.02
C ASP A 169 2.04 12.22 5.13
N THR A 170 1.78 11.91 3.84
CA THR A 170 1.08 12.80 2.91
C THR A 170 -0.35 13.08 3.39
N ASP A 171 -1.10 12.04 3.78
CA ASP A 171 -2.47 12.18 4.27
C ASP A 171 -2.52 12.96 5.58
N LEU A 172 -1.63 12.67 6.54
CA LEU A 172 -1.51 13.39 7.80
C LEU A 172 -1.17 14.88 7.59
N TYR A 173 -0.20 15.16 6.71
CA TYR A 173 0.14 16.55 6.38
C TYR A 173 -1.07 17.32 5.85
N LEU A 174 -1.86 16.71 4.97
CA LEU A 174 -3.04 17.35 4.39
C LEU A 174 -4.16 17.54 5.42
N GLN A 175 -4.33 16.60 6.35
CA GLN A 175 -5.27 16.73 7.46
C GLN A 175 -4.86 17.88 8.39
N ASP A 176 -3.58 17.95 8.80
CA ASP A 176 -3.05 18.98 9.68
C ASP A 176 -3.09 20.38 9.05
N ASN A 177 -3.05 20.46 7.72
CA ASN A 177 -3.12 21.72 6.97
C ASN A 177 -4.53 22.05 6.43
N GLU A 178 -5.57 21.38 6.92
CA GLU A 178 -6.98 21.62 6.56
C GLU A 178 -7.25 21.54 5.03
N ARG A 179 -6.59 20.58 4.34
CA ARG A 179 -6.72 20.37 2.89
C ARG A 179 -7.44 19.06 2.52
N PRO A 180 -8.65 18.79 3.04
CA PRO A 180 -9.34 17.50 2.87
C PRO A 180 -9.70 17.20 1.41
N ILE A 181 -9.92 18.22 0.58
CA ILE A 181 -10.24 18.06 -0.85
C ILE A 181 -9.07 17.42 -1.59
N ILE A 182 -7.86 17.91 -1.34
CA ILE A 182 -6.63 17.37 -1.94
C ILE A 182 -6.40 15.92 -1.47
N ALA A 183 -6.55 15.64 -0.17
CA ALA A 183 -6.41 14.29 0.37
C ALA A 183 -7.39 13.30 -0.29
N LYS A 184 -8.65 13.70 -0.48
CA LYS A 184 -9.67 12.86 -1.11
C LYS A 184 -9.42 12.66 -2.61
N ALA A 185 -8.91 13.67 -3.31
CA ALA A 185 -8.50 13.53 -4.70
C ALA A 185 -7.32 12.54 -4.86
N ILE A 186 -6.30 12.61 -3.99
CA ILE A 186 -5.20 11.63 -3.95
C ILE A 186 -5.74 10.22 -3.74
N LEU A 187 -6.62 10.03 -2.76
CA LEU A 187 -7.22 8.73 -2.47
C LEU A 187 -8.04 8.20 -3.66
N ALA A 188 -8.80 9.08 -4.33
CA ALA A 188 -9.58 8.69 -5.50
C ALA A 188 -8.70 8.25 -6.67
N GLY A 189 -7.64 9.00 -6.97
CA GLY A 189 -6.67 8.65 -8.00
C GLY A 189 -5.96 7.33 -7.71
N ALA A 190 -5.51 7.14 -6.46
CA ALA A 190 -4.83 5.92 -6.04
C ALA A 190 -5.73 4.66 -6.13
N TRP A 191 -6.99 4.79 -5.72
CA TRP A 191 -7.94 3.67 -5.80
C TRP A 191 -8.27 3.33 -7.27
N LEU A 192 -8.50 4.36 -8.09
CA LEU A 192 -8.82 4.16 -9.50
C LEU A 192 -7.67 3.52 -10.26
N GLU A 193 -6.43 3.97 -10.06
CA GLU A 193 -5.24 3.37 -10.69
C GLU A 193 -5.05 1.92 -10.21
N GLY A 194 -5.23 1.64 -8.92
CA GLY A 194 -5.17 0.28 -8.41
C GLY A 194 -6.21 -0.65 -9.08
N LEU A 195 -7.43 -0.17 -9.29
CA LEU A 195 -8.45 -0.91 -10.04
C LEU A 195 -8.07 -1.04 -11.51
N TYR A 196 -7.56 0.02 -12.15
CA TYR A 196 -7.11 0.00 -13.54
C TYR A 196 -5.98 -1.02 -13.76
N ILE A 197 -4.99 -1.05 -12.88
CA ILE A 197 -3.94 -2.07 -12.91
C ILE A 197 -4.57 -3.47 -12.80
N ALA A 198 -5.48 -3.67 -11.83
CA ALA A 198 -6.13 -4.97 -11.61
C ALA A 198 -6.88 -5.51 -12.83
N VAL A 199 -7.59 -4.64 -13.56
CA VAL A 199 -8.39 -5.06 -14.73
C VAL A 199 -7.56 -5.23 -16.02
N ASN A 200 -6.32 -4.72 -16.05
CA ASN A 200 -5.44 -4.78 -17.22
C ASN A 200 -4.26 -5.76 -17.05
N LEU A 201 -4.04 -6.30 -15.85
CA LEU A 201 -2.99 -7.29 -15.63
C LEU A 201 -3.28 -8.59 -16.36
N GLU A 202 -2.29 -9.07 -17.08
CA GLU A 202 -2.32 -10.42 -17.64
C GLU A 202 -2.14 -11.47 -16.54
N THR A 203 -2.95 -12.51 -16.59
CA THR A 203 -2.86 -13.65 -15.70
C THR A 203 -2.97 -14.96 -16.44
N ASP A 204 -2.31 -15.98 -15.93
CA ASP A 204 -2.55 -17.34 -16.38
C ASP A 204 -4.04 -17.69 -16.27
N SER A 205 -4.57 -18.43 -17.23
CA SER A 205 -5.99 -18.81 -17.30
C SER A 205 -6.53 -19.47 -16.02
N ASN A 206 -5.64 -20.07 -15.20
CA ASN A 206 -5.99 -20.65 -13.91
C ASN A 206 -6.04 -19.65 -12.75
N GLN A 207 -5.53 -18.42 -12.94
CA GLN A 207 -5.45 -17.37 -11.94
C GLN A 207 -6.45 -16.23 -12.20
N SER A 208 -7.02 -16.16 -13.40
CA SER A 208 -7.97 -15.10 -13.78
C SER A 208 -9.18 -15.05 -12.83
N SER A 209 -9.65 -16.19 -12.32
CA SER A 209 -10.76 -16.24 -11.36
C SER A 209 -10.43 -15.56 -10.02
N LEU A 210 -9.18 -15.59 -9.58
CA LEU A 210 -8.77 -14.95 -8.32
C LEU A 210 -8.71 -13.42 -8.46
N ILE A 211 -8.19 -12.90 -9.59
CA ILE A 211 -8.22 -11.46 -9.85
C ILE A 211 -9.66 -10.96 -9.99
N TRP A 212 -10.51 -11.68 -10.71
CA TRP A 212 -11.93 -11.30 -10.84
C TRP A 212 -12.65 -11.29 -9.49
N GLU A 213 -12.30 -12.22 -8.59
CA GLU A 213 -12.80 -12.20 -7.22
C GLU A 213 -12.37 -10.90 -6.51
N LYS A 214 -11.09 -10.52 -6.61
CA LYS A 214 -10.57 -9.31 -5.99
C LYS A 214 -11.13 -8.02 -6.60
N ILE A 215 -11.37 -8.00 -7.90
CA ILE A 215 -12.06 -6.90 -8.57
C ILE A 215 -13.51 -6.79 -8.06
N GLY A 216 -14.23 -7.89 -7.98
CA GLY A 216 -15.61 -7.88 -7.49
C GLY A 216 -15.75 -7.45 -6.03
N GLU A 217 -14.78 -7.77 -5.18
CA GLU A 217 -14.69 -7.29 -3.79
C GLU A 217 -14.63 -5.75 -3.72
N GLN A 218 -14.18 -5.06 -4.80
CA GLN A 218 -14.11 -3.60 -4.85
C GLN A 218 -15.49 -2.91 -4.97
N LYS A 219 -16.58 -3.66 -5.19
CA LYS A 219 -17.94 -3.09 -5.27
C LYS A 219 -18.27 -2.17 -4.10
N SER A 220 -17.99 -2.60 -2.87
CA SER A 220 -18.25 -1.79 -1.68
C SER A 220 -17.30 -0.60 -1.56
N ALA A 221 -16.03 -0.79 -1.92
CA ALA A 221 -15.04 0.28 -1.93
C ALA A 221 -15.42 1.39 -2.92
N LEU A 222 -15.87 1.03 -4.13
CA LEU A 222 -16.36 1.98 -5.13
C LEU A 222 -17.55 2.81 -4.61
N SER A 223 -18.53 2.16 -4.01
CA SER A 223 -19.69 2.87 -3.44
C SER A 223 -19.28 3.83 -2.31
N ASN A 224 -18.33 3.42 -1.49
CA ASN A 224 -17.78 4.27 -0.42
C ASN A 224 -16.97 5.45 -0.97
N LEU A 225 -16.20 5.23 -2.05
CA LEU A 225 -15.46 6.28 -2.73
C LEU A 225 -16.41 7.36 -3.28
N VAL A 226 -17.43 6.94 -4.03
CA VAL A 226 -18.43 7.87 -4.58
C VAL A 226 -19.06 8.69 -3.46
N LYS A 227 -19.55 8.04 -2.39
CA LYS A 227 -20.13 8.73 -1.25
C LYS A 227 -19.15 9.71 -0.59
N MET A 228 -17.90 9.33 -0.41
CA MET A 228 -16.86 10.21 0.15
C MET A 228 -16.66 11.48 -0.68
N LEU A 229 -16.68 11.35 -2.02
CA LEU A 229 -16.54 12.49 -2.92
C LEU A 229 -17.79 13.35 -2.94
N GLU A 230 -19.00 12.77 -2.94
CA GLU A 230 -20.27 13.48 -2.84
C GLU A 230 -20.39 14.28 -1.54
N ASP A 231 -19.97 13.70 -0.41
CA ASP A 231 -19.99 14.34 0.91
C ASP A 231 -19.05 15.57 1.00
N CYS A 232 -18.14 15.77 0.02
CA CYS A 232 -17.32 16.97 -0.06
C CYS A 232 -18.13 18.22 -0.42
N ASN A 233 -19.22 18.06 -1.17
CA ASN A 233 -20.00 19.18 -1.76
C ASN A 233 -19.12 20.15 -2.55
N ASP A 234 -18.10 19.64 -3.27
CA ASP A 234 -17.16 20.41 -4.08
C ASP A 234 -17.34 20.07 -5.55
N THR A 235 -17.61 21.08 -6.37
CA THR A 235 -17.91 20.91 -7.80
C THR A 235 -16.74 20.35 -8.61
N GLN A 236 -15.50 20.38 -8.09
CA GLN A 236 -14.36 19.76 -8.75
C GLN A 236 -14.54 18.25 -8.89
N PHE A 237 -15.33 17.61 -8.01
CA PHE A 237 -15.60 16.17 -8.07
C PHE A 237 -16.81 15.80 -8.95
N ASP A 238 -17.63 16.76 -9.39
CA ASP A 238 -18.90 16.46 -10.08
C ASP A 238 -18.72 15.55 -11.29
N TYR A 239 -17.71 15.82 -12.13
CA TYR A 239 -17.40 14.99 -13.28
C TYR A 239 -16.97 13.58 -12.87
N LEU A 240 -15.99 13.47 -11.98
CA LEU A 240 -15.48 12.17 -11.52
C LEU A 240 -16.57 11.34 -10.83
N VAL A 241 -17.38 11.96 -9.98
CA VAL A 241 -18.55 11.32 -9.33
C VAL A 241 -19.54 10.80 -10.37
N ALA A 242 -19.85 11.59 -11.41
CA ALA A 242 -20.75 11.17 -12.47
C ALA A 242 -20.22 9.94 -13.23
N GLU A 243 -18.92 9.91 -13.54
CA GLU A 243 -18.27 8.79 -14.21
C GLU A 243 -18.15 7.54 -13.33
N LEU A 244 -17.79 7.72 -12.04
CA LEU A 244 -17.76 6.63 -11.07
C LEU A 244 -19.15 6.04 -10.80
N ASN A 245 -20.22 6.85 -10.82
CA ASN A 245 -21.59 6.35 -10.72
C ASN A 245 -21.98 5.46 -11.89
N LYS A 246 -21.47 5.72 -13.12
CA LYS A 246 -21.65 4.79 -14.25
C LYS A 246 -20.93 3.46 -13.99
N LEU A 247 -19.75 3.50 -13.39
CA LEU A 247 -19.02 2.28 -12.97
C LEU A 247 -19.75 1.54 -11.84
N VAL A 248 -20.35 2.25 -10.87
CA VAL A 248 -21.21 1.66 -9.82
C VAL A 248 -22.35 0.85 -10.46
N ASN A 249 -23.04 1.41 -11.45
CA ASN A 249 -24.13 0.72 -12.15
C ASN A 249 -23.67 -0.59 -12.81
N ILE A 250 -22.45 -0.62 -13.34
CA ILE A 250 -21.85 -1.87 -13.90
C ILE A 250 -21.53 -2.85 -12.76
N PHE A 251 -20.93 -2.36 -11.66
CA PHE A 251 -20.62 -3.20 -10.49
C PHE A 251 -21.86 -3.73 -9.78
N ASP A 252 -23.04 -3.10 -9.96
CA ASP A 252 -24.29 -3.60 -9.39
C ASP A 252 -24.72 -4.96 -9.93
N GLU A 253 -24.27 -5.32 -11.13
CA GLU A 253 -24.47 -6.64 -11.70
C GLU A 253 -23.55 -7.73 -11.10
N VAL A 254 -22.46 -7.35 -10.40
CA VAL A 254 -21.57 -8.28 -9.70
C VAL A 254 -22.30 -8.91 -8.52
N LYS A 255 -22.35 -10.26 -8.51
CA LYS A 255 -22.99 -11.03 -7.43
C LYS A 255 -21.99 -11.44 -6.38
N LEU A 256 -22.22 -11.03 -5.15
CA LEU A 256 -21.42 -11.37 -3.97
C LEU A 256 -22.16 -12.39 -3.15
N ASN A 257 -21.63 -13.62 -3.09
CA ASN A 257 -22.23 -14.74 -2.35
C ASN A 257 -21.38 -15.09 -1.12
N TYR A 258 -21.88 -14.82 0.06
CA TYR A 258 -21.23 -15.19 1.31
C TYR A 258 -21.55 -16.65 1.66
N GLN A 259 -20.53 -17.48 1.77
CA GLN A 259 -20.64 -18.88 2.17
C GLN A 259 -19.96 -19.10 3.53
N THR A 260 -20.73 -19.55 4.50
CA THR A 260 -20.20 -19.90 5.81
C THR A 260 -19.84 -21.39 5.81
N THR A 261 -18.56 -21.70 6.03
CA THR A 261 -18.08 -23.09 6.13
C THR A 261 -17.42 -23.35 7.48
N ILE A 262 -17.55 -24.57 7.98
CA ILE A 262 -16.90 -25.00 9.21
C ILE A 262 -15.58 -25.69 8.84
N LYS A 263 -14.43 -25.07 9.13
CA LYS A 263 -13.12 -25.70 8.96
C LYS A 263 -12.83 -26.64 10.15
N LYS A 264 -13.01 -27.95 9.95
CA LYS A 264 -12.70 -29.00 10.96
C LYS A 264 -11.23 -29.00 11.38
N SER A 265 -10.31 -28.58 10.51
CA SER A 265 -8.86 -28.49 10.79
C SER A 265 -8.48 -27.39 11.78
N GLN A 266 -9.36 -26.45 12.10
CA GLN A 266 -9.12 -25.31 13.01
C GLN A 266 -10.14 -25.30 14.18
N LYS A 267 -10.29 -26.39 14.91
CA LYS A 267 -11.19 -26.48 16.06
C LYS A 267 -12.62 -26.01 15.77
N ASN A 268 -13.18 -26.41 14.63
CA ASN A 268 -14.54 -26.03 14.20
C ASN A 268 -14.76 -24.51 14.07
N LYS A 269 -13.74 -23.77 13.65
CA LYS A 269 -13.89 -22.32 13.41
C LYS A 269 -14.81 -22.09 12.21
N LEU A 270 -15.84 -21.26 12.41
CA LEU A 270 -16.65 -20.72 11.32
C LEU A 270 -15.75 -19.81 10.45
N VAL A 271 -15.69 -20.10 9.16
CA VAL A 271 -14.97 -19.28 8.18
C VAL A 271 -16.00 -18.84 7.14
N GLU A 272 -16.18 -17.55 7.05
CA GLU A 272 -16.93 -16.95 5.94
C GLU A 272 -15.99 -16.79 4.75
N THR A 273 -16.40 -17.31 3.61
CA THR A 273 -15.74 -17.12 2.31
C THR A 273 -16.68 -16.34 1.42
N LEU A 274 -16.18 -15.27 0.83
CA LEU A 274 -16.88 -14.53 -0.20
C LEU A 274 -16.61 -15.22 -1.55
N LYS A 275 -17.66 -15.54 -2.27
CA LYS A 275 -17.59 -15.99 -3.65
C LYS A 275 -18.15 -14.91 -4.55
N VAL A 276 -17.32 -14.44 -5.46
CA VAL A 276 -17.68 -13.43 -6.45
C VAL A 276 -18.05 -14.12 -7.77
N ASP A 277 -19.14 -13.68 -8.38
CA ASP A 277 -19.57 -14.15 -9.70
C ASP A 277 -19.58 -12.97 -10.66
N ILE A 278 -18.63 -12.99 -11.61
CA ILE A 278 -18.45 -12.01 -12.69
C ILE A 278 -18.40 -12.77 -14.00
N SER A 279 -19.30 -12.43 -14.93
CA SER A 279 -19.22 -12.96 -16.29
C SER A 279 -18.09 -12.29 -17.08
N GLN A 280 -17.61 -12.96 -18.14
CA GLN A 280 -16.59 -12.37 -19.01
C GLN A 280 -17.04 -11.05 -19.66
N GLU A 281 -18.32 -10.95 -20.00
CA GLU A 281 -18.90 -9.73 -20.56
C GLU A 281 -18.91 -8.60 -19.53
N LEU A 282 -19.33 -8.88 -18.29
CA LEU A 282 -19.34 -7.92 -17.20
C LEU A 282 -17.91 -7.46 -16.86
N PHE A 283 -16.93 -8.38 -16.86
CA PHE A 283 -15.54 -8.04 -16.65
C PHE A 283 -15.03 -7.04 -17.71
N LYS A 284 -15.34 -7.27 -19.00
CA LYS A 284 -14.97 -6.36 -20.07
C LYS A 284 -15.60 -4.98 -19.94
N GLN A 285 -16.85 -4.90 -19.45
CA GLN A 285 -17.50 -3.62 -19.19
C GLN A 285 -16.83 -2.87 -18.04
N ILE A 286 -16.46 -3.57 -16.94
CA ILE A 286 -15.70 -3.01 -15.82
C ILE A 286 -14.34 -2.50 -16.34
N GLN A 287 -13.61 -3.33 -17.10
CA GLN A 287 -12.30 -2.98 -17.66
C GLN A 287 -12.40 -1.73 -18.55
N ALA A 288 -13.31 -1.73 -19.52
CA ALA A 288 -13.47 -0.61 -20.44
C ALA A 288 -13.81 0.69 -19.69
N LYS A 289 -14.79 0.64 -18.77
CA LYS A 289 -15.21 1.85 -18.05
C LYS A 289 -14.13 2.36 -17.08
N THR A 290 -13.41 1.46 -16.42
CA THR A 290 -12.28 1.83 -15.56
C THR A 290 -11.17 2.49 -16.37
N THR A 291 -10.85 1.92 -17.54
CA THR A 291 -9.85 2.47 -18.47
C THR A 291 -10.24 3.86 -18.99
N ASP A 292 -11.52 4.07 -19.35
CA ASP A 292 -12.01 5.37 -19.79
C ASP A 292 -11.83 6.42 -18.70
N ILE A 293 -12.27 6.15 -17.46
CA ILE A 293 -12.16 7.10 -16.33
C ILE A 293 -10.68 7.38 -16.02
N ARG A 294 -9.85 6.36 -16.02
CA ARG A 294 -8.41 6.51 -15.78
C ARG A 294 -7.76 7.40 -16.83
N ASN A 295 -8.05 7.19 -18.11
CA ASN A 295 -7.50 8.02 -19.18
C ASN A 295 -7.92 9.48 -19.04
N ASP A 296 -9.17 9.74 -18.67
CA ASP A 296 -9.67 11.11 -18.43
C ASP A 296 -8.92 11.86 -17.33
N ILE A 297 -8.31 11.18 -16.36
CA ILE A 297 -7.57 11.83 -15.26
C ILE A 297 -6.07 11.96 -15.51
N ILE A 298 -5.50 11.18 -16.45
CA ILE A 298 -4.07 11.24 -16.77
C ILE A 298 -3.74 12.08 -18.04
N ASP A 299 -4.74 12.37 -18.88
CA ASP A 299 -4.62 13.21 -20.08
C ASP A 299 -4.77 14.70 -19.73
#